data_e700fba62a3fa25660be25a49d832f59
#
_entry.id   e700fba62a3fa25660be25a49d832f59
#
_cell.length_a   1.000
_cell.length_b   1.000
_cell.length_c   1.000
_cell.angle_alpha   90.00
_cell.angle_beta   90.00
_cell.angle_gamma   90.00
#
_symmetry.space_group_name_H-M   'P 1'
#
loop_
_entity.id
_entity.type
_entity.pdbx_description
1 polymer ?
#
loop_
_entity_poly.entity_id
_entity_poly.type
_entity_poly.pdbx_seq_one_letter_code
_entity_poly.pdbx_strand_id
1 'polypeptide(L)'
;MQLGAAVSKAQDLYKNMNAPIHERVQDLLSKLTIEEKVSLLRATSPGIERMGIDKYYMGNEALHGIIRPGKFTVFPQAIGLASMWNPELHHIIAGVISDEARARWNELERGKKQKDQFSDLLTFWSPTVNMARDPRWGRTPETYG
;
A
#
# COMPACT_ATOMS: atom_id res chain seq x y z
N MET A 1 2.35 1.89 -55.35
CA MET A 1 2.08 2.69 -54.13
C MET A 1 1.43 1.78 -53.10
N GLN A 2 2.23 1.29 -52.15
CA GLN A 2 1.71 0.52 -51.02
C GLN A 2 1.43 1.52 -49.88
N LEU A 3 0.16 1.69 -49.56
CA LEU A 3 -0.25 2.40 -48.36
C LEU A 3 0.00 1.49 -47.14
N GLY A 4 1.09 1.74 -46.44
CA GLY A 4 1.33 1.16 -45.11
C GLY A 4 0.31 1.71 -44.12
N ALA A 5 -0.68 0.90 -43.78
CA ALA A 5 -1.58 1.19 -42.66
C ALA A 5 -0.73 1.19 -41.37
N ALA A 6 -0.51 2.35 -40.82
CA ALA A 6 0.03 2.51 -39.45
C ALA A 6 -1.01 1.89 -38.50
N VAL A 7 -0.74 0.70 -38.01
CA VAL A 7 -1.48 0.12 -36.89
C VAL A 7 -1.19 1.03 -35.70
N SER A 8 -2.13 1.91 -35.37
CA SER A 8 -2.14 2.65 -34.12
C SER A 8 -2.07 1.61 -33.00
N LYS A 9 -0.94 1.53 -32.28
CA LYS A 9 -0.87 0.77 -31.04
C LYS A 9 -1.97 1.31 -30.13
N ALA A 10 -3.01 0.51 -29.90
CA ALA A 10 -4.04 0.85 -28.95
C ALA A 10 -3.35 1.23 -27.64
N GLN A 11 -3.54 2.48 -27.23
CA GLN A 11 -2.92 3.00 -26.02
C GLN A 11 -3.38 2.13 -24.84
N ASP A 12 -2.44 1.58 -24.07
CA ASP A 12 -2.75 0.74 -22.91
C ASP A 12 -3.68 1.48 -21.95
N LEU A 13 -4.95 1.06 -21.92
CA LEU A 13 -5.99 1.76 -21.13
C LEU A 13 -5.64 1.78 -19.64
N TYR A 14 -4.99 0.75 -19.12
CA TYR A 14 -4.59 0.69 -17.73
C TYR A 14 -3.61 1.80 -17.33
N LYS A 15 -2.88 2.40 -18.27
CA LYS A 15 -1.97 3.54 -18.06
C LYS A 15 -2.67 4.88 -18.13
N ASN A 16 -3.88 4.95 -18.66
CA ASN A 16 -4.62 6.20 -18.79
C ASN A 16 -5.20 6.64 -17.44
N MET A 17 -4.57 7.63 -16.82
CA MET A 17 -4.99 8.14 -15.50
C MET A 17 -6.39 8.77 -15.48
N ASN A 18 -6.93 9.16 -16.65
CA ASN A 18 -8.25 9.77 -16.77
C ASN A 18 -9.36 8.74 -17.01
N ALA A 19 -9.02 7.49 -17.27
CA ALA A 19 -10.01 6.44 -17.45
C ALA A 19 -10.53 5.92 -16.10
N PRO A 20 -11.78 5.44 -16.02
CA PRO A 20 -12.32 4.85 -14.80
C PRO A 20 -11.47 3.68 -14.29
N ILE A 21 -11.28 3.61 -12.97
CA ILE A 21 -10.39 2.60 -12.34
C ILE A 21 -10.79 1.19 -12.75
N HIS A 22 -12.08 0.86 -12.75
CA HIS A 22 -12.56 -0.49 -13.09
C HIS A 22 -12.20 -0.89 -14.53
N GLU A 23 -12.29 0.03 -15.49
CA GLU A 23 -11.90 -0.23 -16.89
C GLU A 23 -10.39 -0.46 -17.02
N ARG A 24 -9.60 0.34 -16.31
CA ARG A 24 -8.14 0.17 -16.24
C ARG A 24 -7.75 -1.18 -15.65
N VAL A 25 -8.42 -1.59 -14.58
CA VAL A 25 -8.21 -2.90 -13.94
C VAL A 25 -8.56 -4.04 -14.89
N GLN A 26 -9.70 -3.97 -15.58
CA GLN A 26 -10.10 -5.01 -16.55
C GLN A 26 -9.13 -5.09 -17.72
N ASP A 27 -8.70 -3.95 -18.25
CA ASP A 27 -7.69 -3.92 -19.32
C ASP A 27 -6.37 -4.56 -18.88
N LEU A 28 -5.88 -4.21 -17.69
CA LEU A 28 -4.68 -4.81 -17.13
C LEU A 28 -4.83 -6.32 -16.94
N LEU A 29 -5.91 -6.77 -16.30
CA LEU A 29 -6.16 -8.20 -16.05
C LEU A 29 -6.25 -9.02 -17.33
N SER A 30 -6.78 -8.44 -18.41
CA SER A 30 -6.87 -9.12 -19.71
C SER A 30 -5.51 -9.37 -20.36
N LYS A 31 -4.51 -8.58 -20.01
CA LYS A 31 -3.14 -8.62 -20.57
C LYS A 31 -2.15 -9.44 -19.74
N LEU A 32 -2.50 -9.77 -18.50
CA LEU A 32 -1.66 -10.54 -17.59
C LEU A 32 -1.80 -12.04 -17.83
N THR A 33 -0.67 -12.78 -17.79
CA THR A 33 -0.69 -14.24 -17.72
C THR A 33 -1.18 -14.73 -16.36
N ILE A 34 -1.50 -16.01 -16.23
CA ILE A 34 -1.91 -16.60 -14.96
C ILE A 34 -0.77 -16.52 -13.93
N GLU A 35 0.46 -16.80 -14.34
CA GLU A 35 1.65 -16.74 -13.50
C GLU A 35 1.88 -15.32 -12.96
N GLU A 36 1.72 -14.31 -13.82
CA GLU A 36 1.82 -12.92 -13.41
C GLU A 36 0.72 -12.54 -12.42
N LYS A 37 -0.54 -12.95 -12.66
CA LYS A 37 -1.64 -12.73 -11.71
C LYS A 37 -1.35 -13.36 -10.37
N VAL A 38 -0.88 -14.60 -10.34
CA VAL A 38 -0.51 -15.31 -9.10
C VAL A 38 0.65 -14.60 -8.39
N SER A 39 1.65 -14.12 -9.14
CA SER A 39 2.78 -13.40 -8.55
C SER A 39 2.38 -12.11 -7.83
N LEU A 40 1.33 -11.42 -8.32
CA LEU A 40 0.81 -10.19 -7.73
C LEU A 40 0.01 -10.41 -6.43
N LEU A 41 -0.35 -11.65 -6.09
CA LEU A 41 -1.06 -11.97 -4.82
C LEU A 41 -0.14 -11.96 -3.60
N ARG A 42 1.15 -11.78 -3.77
CA ARG A 42 2.14 -11.75 -2.69
C ARG A 42 2.21 -10.36 -2.06
N ALA A 43 2.52 -10.30 -0.75
CA ALA A 43 2.78 -9.05 -0.06
C ALA A 43 3.92 -8.25 -0.71
N THR A 44 4.93 -8.94 -1.26
CA THR A 44 5.96 -8.36 -2.12
C THR A 44 5.64 -8.70 -3.56
N SER A 45 4.95 -7.81 -4.26
CA SER A 45 4.71 -7.94 -5.69
C SER A 45 6.03 -7.74 -6.46
N PRO A 46 6.45 -8.68 -7.32
CA PRO A 46 7.73 -8.57 -8.02
C PRO A 46 7.76 -7.50 -9.12
N GLY A 47 6.61 -6.92 -9.45
CA GLY A 47 6.44 -6.09 -10.63
C GLY A 47 6.30 -6.92 -11.90
N ILE A 48 6.00 -6.25 -13.02
CA ILE A 48 5.88 -6.86 -14.34
C ILE A 48 6.53 -5.92 -15.36
N GLU A 49 7.80 -6.13 -15.59
CA GLU A 49 8.66 -5.24 -16.38
C GLU A 49 8.09 -4.98 -17.78
N ARG A 50 7.64 -6.04 -18.50
CA ARG A 50 7.04 -5.91 -19.84
C ARG A 50 5.81 -5.00 -19.89
N MET A 51 5.15 -4.78 -18.76
CA MET A 51 3.97 -3.94 -18.61
C MET A 51 4.32 -2.56 -18.02
N GLY A 52 5.58 -2.33 -17.64
CA GLY A 52 6.00 -1.13 -16.94
C GLY A 52 5.39 -1.02 -15.54
N ILE A 53 5.17 -2.15 -14.88
CA ILE A 53 4.66 -2.21 -13.50
C ILE A 53 5.84 -2.50 -12.58
N ASP A 54 6.14 -1.57 -11.69
CA ASP A 54 7.20 -1.69 -10.71
C ASP A 54 6.84 -2.70 -9.61
N LYS A 55 7.87 -3.21 -8.93
CA LYS A 55 7.67 -3.99 -7.71
C LYS A 55 6.97 -3.14 -6.65
N TYR A 56 6.12 -3.77 -5.86
CA TYR A 56 5.37 -3.11 -4.81
C TYR A 56 5.35 -3.96 -3.53
N TYR A 57 5.41 -3.30 -2.37
CA TYR A 57 5.33 -3.96 -1.08
C TYR A 57 4.11 -3.50 -0.28
N MET A 58 3.27 -4.44 0.12
CA MET A 58 2.00 -4.20 0.83
C MET A 58 2.06 -4.59 2.32
N GLY A 59 3.23 -4.67 2.92
CA GLY A 59 3.38 -5.24 4.26
C GLY A 59 3.84 -4.26 5.33
N ASN A 60 3.55 -2.96 5.17
CA ASN A 60 3.91 -1.99 6.20
C ASN A 60 2.98 -2.04 7.39
N GLU A 61 3.52 -1.72 8.57
CA GLU A 61 2.79 -1.67 9.82
C GLU A 61 2.76 -0.25 10.38
N ALA A 62 1.58 0.18 10.84
CA ALA A 62 1.39 1.49 11.43
C ALA A 62 0.33 1.49 12.55
N LEU A 63 0.15 0.35 13.23
CA LEU A 63 -0.88 0.18 14.25
C LEU A 63 -0.83 1.22 15.37
N HIS A 64 0.36 1.62 15.75
CA HIS A 64 0.61 2.65 16.78
C HIS A 64 1.73 3.62 16.36
N GLY A 65 1.81 3.93 15.07
CA GLY A 65 2.88 4.68 14.43
C GLY A 65 3.62 3.82 13.43
N ILE A 66 4.40 4.45 12.56
CA ILE A 66 5.11 3.76 11.48
C ILE A 66 6.26 2.93 12.04
N ILE A 67 6.28 1.63 11.71
CA ILE A 67 7.34 0.70 12.10
C ILE A 67 8.28 0.50 10.91
N ARG A 68 9.19 1.43 10.72
CA ARG A 68 10.24 1.40 9.69
C ARG A 68 11.49 2.13 10.20
N PRO A 69 12.67 1.89 9.59
CA PRO A 69 13.85 2.68 9.91
C PRO A 69 13.62 4.18 9.71
N GLY A 70 13.83 4.95 10.75
CA GLY A 70 13.60 6.40 10.78
C GLY A 70 13.15 6.87 12.16
N LYS A 71 12.77 8.14 12.24
CA LYS A 71 12.17 8.74 13.45
C LYS A 71 10.72 9.05 13.12
N PHE A 72 9.82 8.41 13.83
CA PHE A 72 8.38 8.58 13.69
C PHE A 72 7.75 8.74 15.06
N THR A 73 6.57 9.33 15.09
CA THR A 73 5.77 9.41 16.32
C THR A 73 5.28 8.01 16.71
N VAL A 74 5.47 7.67 17.99
CA VAL A 74 4.98 6.41 18.55
C VAL A 74 3.77 6.72 19.43
N PHE A 75 2.66 6.07 19.11
CA PHE A 75 1.40 6.15 19.84
C PHE A 75 1.20 4.93 20.74
N PRO A 76 0.24 4.96 21.68
CA PRO A 76 -0.15 3.75 22.41
C PRO A 76 -0.60 2.64 21.48
N GLN A 77 -0.52 1.38 21.95
CA GLN A 77 -1.09 0.24 21.24
C GLN A 77 -2.61 0.38 21.04
N ALA A 78 -3.18 -0.38 20.10
CA ALA A 78 -4.58 -0.25 19.70
C ALA A 78 -5.57 -0.30 20.87
N ILE A 79 -5.38 -1.22 21.83
CA ILE A 79 -6.23 -1.31 23.02
C ILE A 79 -6.15 -0.05 23.91
N GLY A 80 -4.97 0.56 23.99
CA GLY A 80 -4.78 1.85 24.68
C GLY A 80 -5.45 2.99 23.95
N LEU A 81 -5.35 3.03 22.63
CA LEU A 81 -6.05 4.02 21.80
C LEU A 81 -7.57 3.88 21.91
N ALA A 82 -8.08 2.64 21.90
CA ALA A 82 -9.51 2.38 22.05
C ALA A 82 -10.04 2.85 23.41
N SER A 83 -9.27 2.67 24.49
CA SER A 83 -9.69 3.03 25.85
C SER A 83 -9.92 4.53 26.07
N MET A 84 -9.45 5.39 25.18
CA MET A 84 -9.74 6.84 25.27
C MET A 84 -11.16 7.20 24.84
N TRP A 85 -11.92 6.33 24.19
CA TRP A 85 -13.30 6.53 23.73
C TRP A 85 -13.52 7.85 22.98
N ASN A 86 -12.52 8.26 22.20
CA ASN A 86 -12.54 9.52 21.45
C ASN A 86 -12.20 9.25 19.98
N PRO A 87 -13.20 8.98 19.13
CA PRO A 87 -13.00 8.69 17.71
C PRO A 87 -12.42 9.88 16.94
N GLU A 88 -12.73 11.12 17.32
CA GLU A 88 -12.19 12.33 16.70
C GLU A 88 -10.68 12.43 16.89
N LEU A 89 -10.20 12.21 18.13
CA LEU A 89 -8.77 12.19 18.41
C LEU A 89 -8.08 11.01 17.71
N HIS A 90 -8.74 9.85 17.66
CA HIS A 90 -8.20 8.69 16.93
C HIS A 90 -8.03 9.00 15.45
N HIS A 91 -8.97 9.70 14.82
CA HIS A 91 -8.87 10.16 13.44
C HIS A 91 -7.70 11.12 13.23
N ILE A 92 -7.47 12.05 14.16
CA ILE A 92 -6.31 12.95 14.12
C ILE A 92 -4.99 12.15 14.18
N ILE A 93 -4.90 11.17 15.07
CA ILE A 93 -3.72 10.28 15.18
C ILE A 93 -3.47 9.55 13.85
N ALA A 94 -4.50 9.00 13.24
CA ALA A 94 -4.38 8.35 11.93
C ALA A 94 -3.91 9.33 10.85
N GLY A 95 -4.35 10.57 10.89
CA GLY A 95 -3.86 11.65 10.04
C GLY A 95 -2.36 11.90 10.20
N VAL A 96 -1.88 12.03 11.43
CA VAL A 96 -0.44 12.20 11.73
C VAL A 96 0.38 11.04 11.17
N ILE A 97 -0.05 9.80 11.39
CA ILE A 97 0.62 8.60 10.85
C ILE A 97 0.68 8.65 9.32
N SER A 98 -0.42 9.02 8.67
CA SER A 98 -0.51 9.15 7.21
C SER A 98 0.45 10.23 6.68
N ASP A 99 0.51 11.37 7.34
CA ASP A 99 1.37 12.48 6.93
C ASP A 99 2.85 12.13 7.10
N GLU A 100 3.23 11.49 8.19
CA GLU A 100 4.59 11.00 8.40
C GLU A 100 5.01 9.96 7.34
N ALA A 101 4.11 9.04 6.99
CA ALA A 101 4.34 8.05 5.94
C ALA A 101 4.57 8.74 4.59
N ARG A 102 3.71 9.69 4.24
CA ARG A 102 3.82 10.47 3.00
C ARG A 102 5.08 11.33 2.97
N ALA A 103 5.43 11.97 4.06
CA ALA A 103 6.64 12.78 4.17
C ALA A 103 7.90 11.94 3.95
N ARG A 104 7.96 10.76 4.59
CA ARG A 104 9.08 9.83 4.42
C ARG A 104 9.16 9.27 2.99
N TRP A 105 8.03 8.90 2.41
CA TRP A 105 7.98 8.46 1.02
C TRP A 105 8.51 9.56 0.07
N ASN A 106 8.05 10.79 0.24
CA ASN A 106 8.52 11.93 -0.56
C ASN A 106 10.02 12.19 -0.41
N GLU A 107 10.57 12.00 0.79
CA GLU A 107 12.02 12.12 1.03
C GLU A 107 12.80 11.07 0.26
N LEU A 108 12.36 9.80 0.30
CA LEU A 108 13.00 8.70 -0.42
C LEU A 108 12.92 8.90 -1.94
N GLU A 109 11.79 9.33 -2.46
CA GLU A 109 11.64 9.59 -3.91
C GLU A 109 12.52 10.75 -4.37
N ARG A 110 12.61 11.83 -3.60
CA ARG A 110 13.49 12.98 -3.93
C ARG A 110 14.97 12.62 -3.87
N GLY A 111 15.37 11.79 -2.94
CA GLY A 111 16.74 11.37 -2.75
C GLY A 111 17.26 10.45 -3.86
N LYS A 112 16.40 9.94 -4.75
CA LYS A 112 16.73 8.94 -5.79
C LYS A 112 17.61 7.79 -5.28
N LYS A 113 17.61 7.57 -3.97
CA LYS A 113 18.27 6.41 -3.38
C LYS A 113 17.50 5.19 -3.82
N GLN A 114 18.22 4.12 -4.11
CA GLN A 114 17.62 2.84 -4.50
C GLN A 114 16.50 2.52 -3.52
N LYS A 115 15.27 2.36 -4.06
CA LYS A 115 14.12 1.93 -3.26
C LYS A 115 14.50 0.59 -2.63
N ASP A 116 14.64 0.56 -1.32
CA ASP A 116 14.73 -0.72 -0.64
C ASP A 116 13.36 -1.42 -0.69
N GLN A 117 13.32 -2.68 -0.31
CA GLN A 117 12.06 -3.44 -0.32
C GLN A 117 10.98 -2.87 0.62
N PHE A 118 11.31 -1.86 1.44
CA PHE A 118 10.46 -1.21 2.43
C PHE A 118 10.15 0.25 2.09
N SER A 119 10.53 0.72 0.90
CA SER A 119 10.34 2.12 0.50
C SER A 119 8.89 2.48 0.19
N ASP A 120 8.03 1.50 -0.02
CA ASP A 120 6.61 1.72 -0.34
C ASP A 120 5.81 1.94 0.95
N LEU A 121 5.97 3.13 1.55
CA LEU A 121 5.34 3.50 2.83
C LEU A 121 3.90 4.00 2.69
N LEU A 122 3.18 3.57 1.65
CA LEU A 122 1.84 4.08 1.36
C LEU A 122 0.74 3.01 1.47
N THR A 123 1.11 1.79 1.86
CA THR A 123 0.15 0.70 2.09
C THR A 123 0.44 0.05 3.43
N PHE A 124 -0.55 0.02 4.30
CA PHE A 124 -0.44 -0.48 5.67
C PHE A 124 -1.44 -1.59 5.93
N TRP A 125 -1.03 -2.56 6.75
CA TRP A 125 -1.87 -3.65 7.29
C TRP A 125 -2.46 -3.27 8.65
N SER A 126 -2.88 -2.05 8.78
CA SER A 126 -3.49 -1.50 9.98
C SER A 126 -4.86 -0.92 9.66
N PRO A 127 -5.79 -0.96 10.59
CA PRO A 127 -5.75 -1.55 11.93
C PRO A 127 -5.91 -3.07 11.93
N THR A 128 -5.57 -3.71 13.08
CA THR A 128 -5.92 -5.11 13.32
C THR A 128 -7.40 -5.22 13.67
N VAL A 129 -8.22 -5.63 12.70
CA VAL A 129 -9.67 -5.82 12.91
C VAL A 129 -9.91 -7.20 13.53
N ASN A 130 -9.88 -7.28 14.85
CA ASN A 130 -10.07 -8.50 15.62
C ASN A 130 -10.60 -8.18 17.02
N MET A 131 -11.01 -9.21 17.76
CA MET A 131 -11.53 -9.12 19.12
C MET A 131 -10.57 -9.79 20.11
N ALA A 132 -10.47 -9.24 21.31
CA ALA A 132 -9.77 -9.87 22.43
C ALA A 132 -10.62 -11.01 23.01
N ARG A 133 -10.43 -12.24 22.52
CA ARG A 133 -11.25 -13.41 22.93
C ARG A 133 -10.63 -14.24 24.04
N ASP A 134 -9.31 -14.38 24.04
CA ASP A 134 -8.60 -15.28 24.94
C ASP A 134 -7.37 -14.55 25.53
N PRO A 135 -7.24 -14.48 26.87
CA PRO A 135 -6.12 -13.78 27.50
C PRO A 135 -4.75 -14.41 27.23
N ARG A 136 -4.70 -15.64 26.75
CA ARG A 136 -3.47 -16.32 26.35
C ARG A 136 -2.96 -15.88 24.98
N TRP A 137 -3.80 -15.19 24.19
CA TRP A 137 -3.39 -14.72 22.88
C TRP A 137 -2.43 -13.55 22.99
N GLY A 138 -1.18 -13.73 22.54
CA GLY A 138 -0.10 -12.75 22.70
C GLY A 138 -0.28 -11.42 21.96
N ARG A 139 -1.22 -11.34 21.01
CA ARG A 139 -1.51 -10.13 20.22
C ARG A 139 -2.76 -9.36 20.68
N THR A 140 -3.28 -9.68 21.85
CA THR A 140 -4.42 -8.93 22.44
C THR A 140 -4.22 -7.41 22.45
N PRO A 141 -3.04 -6.86 22.80
CA PRO A 141 -2.81 -5.40 22.79
C PRO A 141 -2.96 -4.73 21.42
N GLU A 142 -2.90 -5.49 20.33
CA GLU A 142 -3.03 -4.98 18.96
C GLU A 142 -4.49 -4.84 18.51
N THR A 143 -5.45 -5.21 19.33
CA THR A 143 -6.88 -5.11 19.03
C THR A 143 -7.51 -3.93 19.75
N TYR A 144 -8.68 -3.52 19.30
CA TYR A 144 -9.45 -2.44 19.91
C TYR A 144 -10.43 -2.90 21.00
N GLY A 145 -10.41 -4.16 21.38
CA GLY A 145 -11.26 -4.76 22.44
C GLY A 145 -12.06 -5.95 21.98
#